data_a25c7eec77357fe3160e249d13dc8fcb
#
_entry.id   a25c7eec77357fe3160e249d13dc8fcb
#
_cell.length_a   1.000
_cell.length_b   1.000
_cell.length_c   1.000
_cell.angle_alpha   90.00
_cell.angle_beta   90.00
_cell.angle_gamma   90.00
#
_symmetry.space_group_name_H-M   'P 1'
#
loop_
_entity.id
_entity.type
_entity.pdbx_description
1 polymer ?
#
loop_
_entity_poly.entity_id
_entity_poly.type
_entity_poly.pdbx_seq_one_letter_code
_entity_poly.pdbx_strand_id
1 'polypeptide(L)'
;MTHLALKSTPDPYPRRAQVTESRLMNGEFDFNRLTQWPSTPGSATADTSGTHEQSQIRVISSLEEMRAAVDAVAGGAQRLMSLYTPDLEPDLYDQNSFLEIVKRFVLARRFAKVRVLLSDSGRLLRDSNRFVAMGRRLTSCIDIRAVVAPARQRACGYLIADDRAIVYRVHSDRWDGVADLNNPPVARQYLDEFDEIWHASAPDEQLRQALR
;
A
#
# COMPACT_ATOMS: atom_id res chain seq x y z
N MET A 1 34.97 46.61 20.31
CA MET A 1 34.82 45.19 20.05
C MET A 1 33.35 44.85 19.90
N THR A 2 32.89 44.82 18.66
CA THR A 2 31.46 44.76 18.32
C THR A 2 31.08 43.32 17.99
N HIS A 3 30.22 42.71 18.79
CA HIS A 3 29.68 41.34 18.57
C HIS A 3 28.58 41.41 17.51
N LEU A 4 28.83 40.82 16.32
CA LEU A 4 27.82 40.60 15.31
C LEU A 4 27.01 39.36 15.71
N ALA A 5 25.72 39.57 15.97
CA ALA A 5 24.73 38.50 16.14
C ALA A 5 24.35 37.92 14.77
N LEU A 6 24.65 36.67 14.52
CA LEU A 6 24.16 35.90 13.37
C LEU A 6 22.65 35.66 13.52
N LYS A 7 21.87 36.26 12.62
CA LYS A 7 20.44 35.99 12.45
C LYS A 7 20.28 34.57 11.86
N SER A 8 19.71 33.68 12.65
CA SER A 8 19.24 32.35 12.23
C SER A 8 18.06 32.51 11.27
N THR A 9 18.21 32.03 10.06
CA THR A 9 17.11 31.87 9.08
C THR A 9 16.12 30.83 9.56
N PRO A 10 14.80 31.04 9.45
CA PRO A 10 13.81 30.04 9.83
C PRO A 10 13.81 28.90 8.82
N ASP A 11 13.81 27.68 9.35
CA ASP A 11 13.70 26.41 8.62
C ASP A 11 12.35 26.35 7.88
N PRO A 12 12.31 26.15 6.55
CA PRO A 12 11.08 26.15 5.77
C PRO A 12 10.21 24.90 5.93
N TYR A 13 10.63 23.92 6.73
CA TYR A 13 9.85 22.71 6.97
C TYR A 13 9.37 22.64 8.42
N PRO A 14 8.05 22.63 8.68
CA PRO A 14 7.54 22.43 10.03
C PRO A 14 7.98 21.03 10.52
N ARG A 15 8.61 20.99 11.68
CA ARG A 15 8.99 19.74 12.36
C ARG A 15 7.73 18.88 12.50
N ARG A 16 7.69 17.76 11.76
CA ARG A 16 6.69 16.71 11.97
C ARG A 16 6.73 16.29 13.44
N ALA A 17 5.55 16.21 14.05
CA ALA A 17 5.37 15.71 15.39
C ALA A 17 6.09 14.35 15.52
N GLN A 18 6.89 14.21 16.57
CA GLN A 18 7.52 12.94 16.94
C GLN A 18 6.40 11.93 17.19
N VAL A 19 6.20 11.02 16.24
CA VAL A 19 5.35 9.86 16.44
C VAL A 19 6.11 8.98 17.44
N THR A 20 5.59 8.88 18.64
CA THR A 20 6.18 8.08 19.72
C THR A 20 6.28 6.62 19.27
N GLU A 21 7.45 6.00 19.46
CA GLU A 21 7.78 4.60 19.18
C GLU A 21 6.73 3.59 19.66
N SER A 22 5.94 3.95 20.68
CA SER A 22 4.84 3.14 21.20
C SER A 22 3.71 2.85 20.20
N ARG A 23 3.57 3.61 19.11
CA ARG A 23 2.54 3.37 18.09
C ARG A 23 2.94 2.30 17.08
N LEU A 24 4.24 2.09 16.89
CA LEU A 24 4.80 1.07 15.99
C LEU A 24 4.95 -0.30 16.65
N MET A 25 4.99 -0.34 18.01
CA MET A 25 5.25 -1.56 18.78
C MET A 25 4.03 -2.44 19.03
N ASN A 26 2.81 -1.89 18.96
CA ASN A 26 1.59 -2.67 19.12
C ASN A 26 1.04 -3.08 17.77
N GLY A 27 1.58 -4.21 17.26
CA GLY A 27 1.07 -4.90 16.07
C GLY A 27 -0.33 -5.53 16.26
N GLU A 28 -1.08 -5.13 17.27
CA GLU A 28 -2.52 -5.38 17.36
C GLU A 28 -3.23 -4.44 16.40
N PHE A 29 -3.37 -4.95 15.19
CA PHE A 29 -4.32 -4.38 14.25
C PHE A 29 -5.72 -4.53 14.86
N ASP A 30 -6.27 -3.40 15.28
CA ASP A 30 -7.60 -3.36 15.86
C ASP A 30 -8.64 -3.65 14.76
N PHE A 31 -8.99 -4.94 14.62
CA PHE A 31 -10.08 -5.39 13.76
C PHE A 31 -11.39 -4.66 14.09
N ASN A 32 -11.58 -4.22 15.34
CA ASN A 32 -12.66 -3.34 15.76
C ASN A 32 -12.63 -1.98 15.04
N ARG A 33 -11.48 -1.50 14.57
CA ARG A 33 -11.41 -0.28 13.76
C ARG A 33 -11.95 -0.48 12.35
N LEU A 34 -11.85 -1.68 11.78
CA LEU A 34 -12.53 -2.00 10.51
C LEU A 34 -14.04 -2.19 10.71
N THR A 35 -14.45 -2.66 11.89
CA THR A 35 -15.87 -2.80 12.24
C THR A 35 -16.48 -1.51 12.80
N GLN A 36 -15.66 -0.56 13.27
CA GLN A 36 -16.07 0.83 13.52
C GLN A 36 -16.00 1.69 12.24
N TRP A 37 -16.29 1.08 11.14
CA TRP A 37 -16.66 1.77 9.92
C TRP A 37 -17.76 2.77 10.28
N PRO A 38 -17.67 4.05 9.92
CA PRO A 38 -18.68 5.01 10.27
C PRO A 38 -20.02 4.49 9.77
N SER A 39 -20.84 4.00 10.70
CA SER A 39 -22.23 3.66 10.45
C SER A 39 -22.87 4.92 9.90
N THR A 40 -23.40 4.84 8.71
CA THR A 40 -24.16 5.90 8.06
C THR A 40 -25.17 6.48 9.06
N PRO A 41 -25.17 7.78 9.36
CA PRO A 41 -26.24 8.36 10.18
C PRO A 41 -27.56 8.15 9.45
N GLY A 42 -28.56 7.68 10.22
CA GLY A 42 -29.86 7.25 9.76
C GLY A 42 -30.54 8.24 8.84
N SER A 43 -31.38 7.65 7.99
CA SER A 43 -32.35 8.22 7.09
C SER A 43 -32.83 9.63 7.46
N ALA A 44 -32.46 10.61 6.66
CA ALA A 44 -33.19 11.83 6.47
C ALA A 44 -33.45 12.00 4.98
N THR A 45 -34.69 12.18 4.67
CA THR A 45 -35.35 12.31 3.37
C THR A 45 -34.76 13.40 2.48
N ALA A 46 -34.70 13.09 1.17
CA ALA A 46 -34.94 13.93 0.01
C ALA A 46 -33.82 14.84 -0.53
N ASP A 47 -33.53 14.58 -1.83
CA ASP A 47 -33.11 15.51 -2.88
C ASP A 47 -31.78 16.22 -2.76
N THR A 48 -30.79 15.63 -3.40
CA THR A 48 -29.92 16.38 -4.34
C THR A 48 -29.13 15.37 -5.20
N SER A 49 -29.28 15.43 -6.50
CA SER A 49 -28.56 14.70 -7.52
C SER A 49 -27.06 15.03 -7.50
N GLY A 50 -26.34 14.29 -6.70
CA GLY A 50 -24.88 14.19 -6.72
C GLY A 50 -24.54 12.72 -6.63
N THR A 51 -23.97 12.13 -7.67
CA THR A 51 -23.50 10.74 -7.71
C THR A 51 -22.36 10.59 -6.71
N HIS A 52 -22.69 10.48 -5.43
CA HIS A 52 -21.78 9.91 -4.44
C HIS A 52 -21.71 8.41 -4.74
N GLU A 53 -20.66 7.98 -5.44
CA GLU A 53 -20.31 6.56 -5.52
C GLU A 53 -20.15 6.06 -4.09
N GLN A 54 -21.15 5.30 -3.66
CA GLN A 54 -21.19 4.77 -2.29
C GLN A 54 -20.04 3.78 -2.11
N SER A 55 -19.34 3.89 -0.98
CA SER A 55 -18.41 2.88 -0.51
C SER A 55 -19.11 1.52 -0.47
N GLN A 56 -18.57 0.52 -1.14
CA GLN A 56 -19.09 -0.85 -1.18
C GLN A 56 -18.03 -1.80 -0.64
N ILE A 57 -18.10 -2.04 0.67
CA ILE A 57 -17.23 -3.04 1.31
C ILE A 57 -17.65 -4.42 0.81
N ARG A 58 -16.68 -5.13 0.25
CA ARG A 58 -16.81 -6.54 -0.10
C ARG A 58 -15.98 -7.38 0.87
N VAL A 59 -16.63 -8.32 1.54
CA VAL A 59 -15.95 -9.35 2.33
C VAL A 59 -15.46 -10.43 1.38
N ILE A 60 -14.25 -10.93 1.63
CA ILE A 60 -13.53 -11.90 0.81
C ILE A 60 -13.24 -13.11 1.68
N SER A 61 -13.49 -14.32 1.17
CA SER A 61 -13.30 -15.57 1.89
C SER A 61 -12.54 -16.65 1.10
N SER A 62 -12.21 -16.38 -0.16
CA SER A 62 -11.52 -17.33 -1.02
C SER A 62 -10.40 -16.70 -1.83
N LEU A 63 -9.46 -17.53 -2.31
CA LEU A 63 -8.38 -17.10 -3.20
C LEU A 63 -8.92 -16.47 -4.50
N GLU A 64 -9.97 -17.04 -5.07
CA GLU A 64 -10.57 -16.54 -6.31
C GLU A 64 -11.16 -15.14 -6.11
N GLU A 65 -11.90 -14.94 -5.01
CA GLU A 65 -12.44 -13.63 -4.65
C GLU A 65 -11.33 -12.63 -4.35
N MET A 66 -10.25 -13.07 -3.69
CA MET A 66 -9.09 -12.22 -3.41
C MET A 66 -8.38 -11.80 -4.71
N ARG A 67 -8.17 -12.71 -5.67
CA ARG A 67 -7.63 -12.39 -7.00
C ARG A 67 -8.50 -11.35 -7.73
N ALA A 68 -9.80 -11.58 -7.75
CA ALA A 68 -10.75 -10.66 -8.38
C ALA A 68 -10.72 -9.27 -7.72
N ALA A 69 -10.62 -9.20 -6.39
CA ALA A 69 -10.54 -7.95 -5.64
C ALA A 69 -9.21 -7.21 -5.90
N VAL A 70 -8.08 -7.93 -5.89
CA VAL A 70 -6.75 -7.39 -6.23
C VAL A 70 -6.75 -6.82 -7.65
N ASP A 71 -7.27 -7.57 -8.62
CA ASP A 71 -7.36 -7.12 -10.02
C ASP A 71 -8.27 -5.89 -10.16
N ALA A 72 -9.40 -5.85 -9.44
CA ALA A 72 -10.33 -4.72 -9.48
C ALA A 72 -9.70 -3.45 -8.88
N VAL A 73 -9.06 -3.55 -7.71
CA VAL A 73 -8.35 -2.43 -7.08
C VAL A 73 -7.20 -1.95 -7.97
N ALA A 74 -6.34 -2.86 -8.43
CA ALA A 74 -5.22 -2.53 -9.31
C ALA A 74 -5.68 -1.89 -10.63
N GLY A 75 -6.77 -2.42 -11.21
CA GLY A 75 -7.35 -1.92 -12.48
C GLY A 75 -7.90 -0.50 -12.36
N GLY A 76 -8.32 -0.08 -11.16
CA GLY A 76 -8.80 1.27 -10.85
C GLY A 76 -7.70 2.31 -10.68
N ALA A 77 -6.45 1.92 -10.49
CA ALA A 77 -5.35 2.83 -10.23
C ALA A 77 -5.10 3.83 -11.35
N GLN A 78 -4.87 5.10 -10.99
CA GLN A 78 -4.61 6.19 -11.94
C GLN A 78 -3.18 6.73 -11.83
N ARG A 79 -2.59 6.76 -10.63
CA ARG A 79 -1.29 7.39 -10.36
C ARG A 79 -0.34 6.51 -9.57
N LEU A 80 -0.85 5.82 -8.55
CA LEU A 80 -0.05 5.12 -7.57
C LEU A 80 -0.68 3.78 -7.20
N MET A 81 0.13 2.72 -7.19
CA MET A 81 -0.17 1.47 -6.50
C MET A 81 0.82 1.31 -5.35
N SER A 82 0.33 1.02 -4.16
CA SER A 82 1.15 0.73 -2.98
C SER A 82 0.80 -0.65 -2.45
N LEU A 83 1.74 -1.58 -2.50
CA LEU A 83 1.57 -2.98 -2.15
C LEU A 83 2.44 -3.33 -0.95
N TYR A 84 1.81 -3.78 0.13
CA TYR A 84 2.48 -4.41 1.27
C TYR A 84 2.18 -5.91 1.26
N THR A 85 3.21 -6.74 1.19
CA THR A 85 3.06 -8.20 1.06
C THR A 85 4.23 -8.90 1.73
N PRO A 86 4.07 -10.14 2.22
CA PRO A 86 5.19 -10.88 2.77
C PRO A 86 6.27 -11.15 1.71
N ASP A 87 5.94 -11.73 0.57
CA ASP A 87 6.91 -12.30 -0.37
C ASP A 87 6.51 -12.20 -1.85
N LEU A 88 5.60 -11.27 -2.21
CA LEU A 88 5.00 -11.21 -3.56
C LEU A 88 4.30 -12.51 -3.95
N GLU A 89 3.51 -13.04 -3.08
CA GLU A 89 2.70 -14.25 -3.18
C GLU A 89 2.32 -14.61 -4.63
N PRO A 90 2.88 -15.68 -5.20
CA PRO A 90 2.68 -16.01 -6.62
C PRO A 90 1.21 -16.25 -6.98
N ASP A 91 0.44 -16.73 -6.00
CA ASP A 91 -0.98 -16.97 -6.18
C ASP A 91 -1.80 -15.70 -6.41
N LEU A 92 -1.29 -14.53 -6.05
CA LEU A 92 -1.93 -13.23 -6.26
C LEU A 92 -1.20 -12.39 -7.30
N TYR A 93 0.10 -12.19 -7.13
CA TYR A 93 0.85 -11.15 -7.84
C TYR A 93 1.66 -11.68 -9.03
N ASP A 94 1.78 -13.01 -9.20
CA ASP A 94 2.39 -13.63 -10.38
C ASP A 94 1.34 -14.23 -11.34
N GLN A 95 0.10 -13.73 -11.29
CA GLN A 95 -0.98 -14.12 -12.18
C GLN A 95 -0.99 -13.24 -13.45
N ASN A 96 -1.34 -13.85 -14.58
CA ASN A 96 -1.36 -13.14 -15.87
C ASN A 96 -2.27 -11.90 -15.85
N SER A 97 -3.44 -11.99 -15.21
CA SER A 97 -4.39 -10.88 -15.08
C SER A 97 -3.74 -9.68 -14.38
N PHE A 98 -3.18 -9.90 -13.21
CA PHE A 98 -2.53 -8.85 -12.43
C PHE A 98 -1.32 -8.25 -13.15
N LEU A 99 -0.45 -9.08 -13.73
CA LEU A 99 0.74 -8.62 -14.46
C LEU A 99 0.37 -7.75 -15.66
N GLU A 100 -0.66 -8.11 -16.43
CA GLU A 100 -1.13 -7.30 -17.55
C GLU A 100 -1.80 -5.99 -17.09
N ILE A 101 -2.50 -5.99 -15.95
CA ILE A 101 -3.04 -4.76 -15.35
C ILE A 101 -1.90 -3.81 -14.99
N VAL A 102 -0.90 -4.29 -14.23
CA VAL A 102 0.25 -3.48 -13.83
C VAL A 102 1.04 -2.97 -15.03
N LYS A 103 1.33 -3.84 -16.01
CA LYS A 103 2.01 -3.47 -17.24
C LYS A 103 1.27 -2.37 -17.98
N ARG A 104 -0.04 -2.52 -18.19
CA ARG A 104 -0.89 -1.52 -18.82
C ARG A 104 -0.90 -0.22 -18.04
N PHE A 105 -1.01 -0.27 -16.71
CA PHE A 105 -0.97 0.89 -15.84
C PHE A 105 0.30 1.71 -16.00
N VAL A 106 1.49 1.08 -15.92
CA VAL A 106 2.77 1.80 -16.00
C VAL A 106 3.13 2.27 -17.40
N LEU A 107 2.67 1.56 -18.47
CA LEU A 107 2.94 1.95 -19.85
C LEU A 107 1.98 3.04 -20.36
N ALA A 108 0.75 3.07 -19.89
CA ALA A 108 -0.25 4.03 -20.33
C ALA A 108 -0.12 5.41 -19.69
N ARG A 109 0.60 5.52 -18.55
CA ARG A 109 0.61 6.74 -17.74
C ARG A 109 2.02 7.17 -17.38
N ARG A 110 2.41 8.36 -17.83
CA ARG A 110 3.77 8.92 -17.64
C ARG A 110 4.20 9.02 -16.17
N PHE A 111 3.27 9.19 -15.23
CA PHE A 111 3.56 9.38 -13.82
C PHE A 111 3.13 8.21 -12.96
N ALA A 112 2.77 7.07 -13.58
CA ALA A 112 2.39 5.88 -12.84
C ALA A 112 3.57 5.36 -12.02
N LYS A 113 3.30 5.02 -10.75
CA LYS A 113 4.26 4.42 -9.84
C LYS A 113 3.66 3.21 -9.15
N VAL A 114 4.46 2.17 -9.02
CA VAL A 114 4.15 0.99 -8.21
C VAL A 114 5.23 0.87 -7.15
N ARG A 115 4.82 0.89 -5.90
CA ARG A 115 5.70 0.75 -4.73
C ARG A 115 5.36 -0.54 -4.01
N VAL A 116 6.36 -1.34 -3.74
CA VAL A 116 6.20 -2.63 -3.08
C VAL A 116 7.06 -2.69 -1.83
N LEU A 117 6.44 -3.01 -0.71
CA LEU A 117 7.10 -3.32 0.56
C LEU A 117 7.00 -4.82 0.82
N LEU A 118 8.16 -5.45 1.03
CA LEU A 118 8.29 -6.87 1.29
C LEU A 118 8.71 -7.10 2.74
N SER A 119 7.94 -7.86 3.50
CA SER A 119 8.37 -8.24 4.86
C SER A 119 9.34 -9.41 4.85
N ASP A 120 9.34 -10.28 3.83
CA ASP A 120 10.31 -11.35 3.62
C ASP A 120 10.79 -11.37 2.15
N SER A 121 12.04 -11.00 1.93
CA SER A 121 12.68 -11.04 0.62
C SER A 121 13.32 -12.41 0.29
N GLY A 122 13.41 -13.31 1.27
CA GLY A 122 14.15 -14.58 1.11
C GLY A 122 13.59 -15.49 0.02
N ARG A 123 12.28 -15.48 -0.19
CA ARG A 123 11.64 -16.27 -1.26
C ARG A 123 11.97 -15.71 -2.65
N LEU A 124 11.92 -14.40 -2.82
CA LEU A 124 12.22 -13.76 -4.10
C LEU A 124 13.67 -13.95 -4.56
N LEU A 125 14.58 -14.18 -3.62
CA LEU A 125 15.99 -14.46 -3.93
C LEU A 125 16.19 -15.89 -4.44
N ARG A 126 15.27 -16.81 -4.10
CA ARG A 126 15.34 -18.24 -4.49
C ARG A 126 14.51 -18.56 -5.73
N ASP A 127 13.32 -17.99 -5.80
CA ASP A 127 12.32 -18.33 -6.81
C ASP A 127 12.23 -17.22 -7.86
N SER A 128 12.12 -17.59 -9.13
CA SER A 128 11.85 -16.64 -10.20
C SER A 128 10.40 -16.13 -10.09
N ASN A 129 10.22 -14.82 -10.04
CA ASN A 129 8.91 -14.18 -10.02
C ASN A 129 8.78 -13.20 -11.20
N ARG A 130 7.72 -13.33 -11.99
CA ARG A 130 7.52 -12.52 -13.21
C ARG A 130 7.26 -11.05 -12.90
N PHE A 131 6.64 -10.74 -11.75
CA PHE A 131 6.48 -9.36 -11.31
C PHE A 131 7.84 -8.70 -11.02
N VAL A 132 8.75 -9.42 -10.36
CA VAL A 132 10.13 -8.97 -10.14
C VAL A 132 10.85 -8.77 -11.46
N ALA A 133 10.71 -9.71 -12.40
CA ALA A 133 11.31 -9.59 -13.74
C ALA A 133 10.75 -8.37 -14.50
N MET A 134 9.49 -8.02 -14.32
CA MET A 134 8.89 -6.81 -14.86
C MET A 134 9.46 -5.56 -14.17
N GLY A 135 9.63 -5.56 -12.85
CA GLY A 135 10.24 -4.47 -12.08
C GLY A 135 11.67 -4.16 -12.52
N ARG A 136 12.47 -5.21 -12.86
CA ARG A 136 13.81 -5.05 -13.44
C ARG A 136 13.84 -4.26 -14.75
N ARG A 137 12.82 -4.42 -15.57
CA ARG A 137 12.71 -3.73 -16.87
C ARG A 137 12.12 -2.33 -16.73
N LEU A 138 11.33 -2.09 -15.69
CA LEU A 138 10.55 -0.88 -15.50
C LEU A 138 10.93 -0.15 -14.19
N THR A 139 12.23 -0.07 -13.91
CA THR A 139 12.79 0.49 -12.67
C THR A 139 12.41 1.94 -12.40
N SER A 140 12.06 2.69 -13.44
CA SER A 140 11.55 4.07 -13.28
C SER A 140 10.12 4.13 -12.76
N CYS A 141 9.36 3.03 -12.88
CA CYS A 141 7.95 2.95 -12.52
C CYS A 141 7.67 2.03 -11.33
N ILE A 142 8.46 0.96 -11.17
CA ILE A 142 8.28 -0.06 -10.13
C ILE A 142 9.49 -0.01 -9.19
N ASP A 143 9.23 0.21 -7.91
CA ASP A 143 10.24 0.22 -6.85
C ASP A 143 9.85 -0.80 -5.76
N ILE A 144 10.78 -1.69 -5.41
CA ILE A 144 10.58 -2.79 -4.46
C ILE A 144 11.59 -2.61 -3.32
N ARG A 145 11.12 -2.60 -2.07
CA ARG A 145 11.94 -2.44 -0.87
C ARG A 145 11.65 -3.53 0.15
N ALA A 146 12.69 -3.98 0.83
CA ALA A 146 12.53 -4.83 2.01
C ALA A 146 12.19 -3.97 3.23
N VAL A 147 11.20 -4.42 3.98
CA VAL A 147 10.76 -3.77 5.21
C VAL A 147 11.77 -4.07 6.32
N VAL A 148 12.10 -3.05 7.11
CA VAL A 148 12.94 -3.18 8.31
C VAL A 148 12.09 -3.38 9.57
N ALA A 149 12.69 -3.93 10.62
CA ALA A 149 12.04 -4.03 11.92
C ALA A 149 11.64 -2.61 12.44
N PRO A 150 10.54 -2.46 13.20
CA PRO A 150 9.63 -3.51 13.67
C PRO A 150 8.53 -3.87 12.67
N ALA A 151 8.30 -3.09 11.61
CA ALA A 151 7.19 -3.29 10.66
C ALA A 151 7.27 -4.64 9.92
N ARG A 152 8.46 -5.27 9.84
CA ARG A 152 8.65 -6.61 9.26
C ARG A 152 7.81 -7.72 9.92
N GLN A 153 7.41 -7.53 11.17
CA GLN A 153 6.64 -8.53 11.93
C GLN A 153 5.13 -8.50 11.65
N ARG A 154 4.66 -7.58 10.81
CA ARG A 154 3.24 -7.50 10.45
C ARG A 154 2.84 -8.70 9.60
N ALA A 155 1.80 -9.41 10.04
CA ALA A 155 1.25 -10.55 9.33
C ALA A 155 0.28 -10.16 8.19
N CYS A 156 -0.06 -8.88 8.05
CA CYS A 156 -1.05 -8.39 7.10
C CYS A 156 -0.51 -8.29 5.67
N GLY A 157 -1.43 -8.23 4.70
CA GLY A 157 -1.13 -7.88 3.32
C GLY A 157 -2.19 -6.95 2.76
N TYR A 158 -1.80 -5.94 1.97
CA TYR A 158 -2.76 -5.02 1.35
C TYR A 158 -2.23 -4.40 0.05
N LEU A 159 -3.16 -4.05 -0.82
CA LEU A 159 -2.91 -3.24 -2.00
C LEU A 159 -3.80 -2.00 -1.95
N ILE A 160 -3.21 -0.84 -2.16
CA ILE A 160 -3.90 0.45 -2.24
C ILE A 160 -3.73 1.00 -3.65
N ALA A 161 -4.82 1.46 -4.24
CA ALA A 161 -4.81 2.19 -5.50
C ALA A 161 -5.15 3.66 -5.26
N ASP A 162 -4.20 4.51 -5.57
CA ASP A 162 -4.23 5.94 -5.31
C ASP A 162 -4.45 6.23 -3.80
N ASP A 163 -5.42 7.08 -3.48
CA ASP A 163 -5.83 7.40 -2.11
C ASP A 163 -7.31 7.02 -1.87
N ARG A 164 -7.85 6.04 -2.62
CA ARG A 164 -9.29 5.77 -2.62
C ARG A 164 -9.73 4.31 -2.55
N ALA A 165 -8.99 3.39 -3.14
CA ALA A 165 -9.35 1.98 -3.18
C ALA A 165 -8.34 1.12 -2.41
N ILE A 166 -8.83 0.09 -1.74
CA ILE A 166 -8.00 -0.81 -0.94
C ILE A 166 -8.54 -2.23 -0.97
N VAL A 167 -7.64 -3.21 -1.02
CA VAL A 167 -7.89 -4.58 -0.60
C VAL A 167 -6.94 -4.90 0.54
N TYR A 168 -7.46 -5.51 1.61
CA TYR A 168 -6.74 -5.73 2.85
C TYR A 168 -7.00 -7.13 3.41
N ARG A 169 -5.92 -7.78 3.90
CA ARG A 169 -5.96 -9.05 4.65
C ARG A 169 -5.28 -8.86 6.00
N VAL A 170 -5.93 -9.33 7.06
CA VAL A 170 -5.37 -9.32 8.42
C VAL A 170 -4.18 -10.27 8.53
N HIS A 171 -4.32 -11.46 7.91
CA HIS A 171 -3.30 -12.49 7.88
C HIS A 171 -2.96 -12.85 6.42
N SER A 172 -1.71 -12.69 6.05
CA SER A 172 -1.25 -12.97 4.70
C SER A 172 -1.20 -14.47 4.35
N ASP A 173 -1.23 -15.34 5.36
CA ASP A 173 -1.31 -16.80 5.20
C ASP A 173 -2.74 -17.31 4.94
N ARG A 174 -3.75 -16.41 4.95
CA ARG A 174 -5.16 -16.73 4.71
C ARG A 174 -5.73 -15.83 3.61
N TRP A 175 -6.82 -16.29 3.01
CA TRP A 175 -7.50 -15.53 1.96
C TRP A 175 -8.65 -14.64 2.46
N ASP A 176 -8.91 -14.66 3.75
CA ASP A 176 -9.93 -13.80 4.35
C ASP A 176 -9.51 -12.34 4.30
N GLY A 177 -10.40 -11.48 3.87
CA GLY A 177 -10.08 -10.08 3.75
C GLY A 177 -11.28 -9.21 3.40
N VAL A 178 -10.99 -7.96 3.11
CA VAL A 178 -12.00 -6.98 2.69
C VAL A 178 -11.45 -6.17 1.51
N ALA A 179 -12.35 -5.74 0.63
CA ALA A 179 -12.01 -4.79 -0.43
C ALA A 179 -13.03 -3.67 -0.48
N ASP A 180 -12.57 -2.47 -0.78
CA ASP A 180 -13.41 -1.33 -1.06
C ASP A 180 -12.79 -0.52 -2.22
N LEU A 181 -13.56 -0.32 -3.27
CA LEU A 181 -13.11 0.37 -4.47
C LEU A 181 -13.21 1.89 -4.35
N ASN A 182 -13.90 2.40 -3.33
CA ASN A 182 -14.09 3.83 -3.12
C ASN A 182 -14.25 4.21 -1.66
N ASN A 183 -13.16 4.18 -0.91
CA ASN A 183 -13.11 4.58 0.49
C ASN A 183 -11.89 5.44 0.80
N PRO A 184 -11.89 6.72 0.38
CA PRO A 184 -10.75 7.60 0.58
C PRO A 184 -10.28 7.73 2.03
N PRO A 185 -11.14 7.83 3.06
CA PRO A 185 -10.68 7.91 4.45
C PRO A 185 -9.82 6.73 4.86
N VAL A 186 -10.25 5.52 4.54
CA VAL A 186 -9.52 4.29 4.88
C VAL A 186 -8.28 4.13 4.02
N ALA A 187 -8.39 4.31 2.71
CA ALA A 187 -7.26 4.21 1.80
C ALA A 187 -6.13 5.18 2.18
N ARG A 188 -6.44 6.42 2.57
CA ARG A 188 -5.46 7.42 3.03
C ARG A 188 -4.79 7.00 4.34
N GLN A 189 -5.55 6.49 5.30
CA GLN A 189 -4.97 6.01 6.56
C GLN A 189 -3.91 4.93 6.32
N TYR A 190 -4.22 3.94 5.48
CA TYR A 190 -3.25 2.88 5.13
C TYR A 190 -2.10 3.38 4.27
N LEU A 191 -2.36 4.37 3.41
CA LEU A 191 -1.31 4.98 2.59
C LEU A 191 -0.32 5.77 3.45
N ASP A 192 -0.80 6.48 4.46
CA ASP A 192 0.05 7.20 5.42
C ASP A 192 0.94 6.21 6.20
N GLU A 193 0.38 5.09 6.69
CA GLU A 193 1.17 4.02 7.32
C GLU A 193 2.19 3.39 6.37
N PHE A 194 1.78 3.16 5.12
CA PHE A 194 2.68 2.65 4.09
C PHE A 194 3.84 3.63 3.86
N ASP A 195 3.55 4.92 3.76
CA ASP A 195 4.56 5.96 3.54
C ASP A 195 5.56 6.07 4.70
N GLU A 196 5.13 5.92 5.94
CA GLU A 196 6.01 5.85 7.10
C GLU A 196 7.01 4.66 6.97
N ILE A 197 6.49 3.47 6.66
CA ILE A 197 7.34 2.28 6.47
C ILE A 197 8.24 2.45 5.24
N TRP A 198 7.71 3.01 4.15
CA TRP A 198 8.44 3.25 2.92
C TRP A 198 9.66 4.15 3.11
N HIS A 199 9.51 5.22 3.88
CA HIS A 199 10.60 6.14 4.18
C HIS A 199 11.64 5.53 5.14
N ALA A 200 11.21 4.66 6.04
CA ALA A 200 12.10 3.93 6.93
C ALA A 200 12.84 2.78 6.21
N SER A 201 12.28 2.27 5.08
CA SER A 201 12.83 1.15 4.33
C SER A 201 13.84 1.64 3.28
N ALA A 202 15.09 1.24 3.41
CA ALA A 202 16.09 1.48 2.38
C ALA A 202 15.94 0.46 1.23
N PRO A 203 16.38 0.80 0.01
CA PRO A 203 16.54 -0.20 -1.05
C PRO A 203 17.51 -1.27 -0.57
N ASP A 204 17.06 -2.51 -0.48
CA ASP A 204 17.91 -3.64 -0.07
C ASP A 204 18.95 -3.90 -1.17
N GLU A 205 20.25 -3.91 -0.79
CA GLU A 205 21.34 -4.15 -1.72
C GLU A 205 21.26 -5.56 -2.34
N GLN A 206 20.80 -6.56 -1.58
CA GLN A 206 20.62 -7.93 -2.07
C GLN A 206 19.44 -7.99 -3.07
N LEU A 207 18.34 -7.30 -2.79
CA LEU A 207 17.25 -7.13 -3.75
C LEU A 207 17.71 -6.35 -4.99
N ARG A 208 18.54 -5.30 -4.83
CA ARG A 208 19.09 -4.56 -5.96
C ARG A 208 20.00 -5.43 -6.83
N GLN A 209 20.81 -6.31 -6.24
CA GLN A 209 21.64 -7.26 -6.99
C GLN A 209 20.78 -8.34 -7.66
N ALA A 210 19.78 -8.86 -6.98
CA ALA A 210 18.81 -9.77 -7.56
C ALA A 210 17.91 -9.09 -8.61
N LEU A 211 17.77 -7.76 -8.53
CA LEU A 211 17.02 -6.92 -9.48
C LEU A 211 17.89 -6.39 -10.64
N ARG A 212 19.19 -6.68 -10.68
CA ARG A 212 20.09 -6.41 -11.83
C ARG A 212 20.19 -7.61 -12.74
#